data_4f5ee02554cd725537aea1bc8d13d8a2
#
_entry.id   4f5ee02554cd725537aea1bc8d13d8a2
#
_cell.length_a   1.000
_cell.length_b   1.000
_cell.length_c   1.000
_cell.angle_alpha   90.00
_cell.angle_beta   90.00
_cell.angle_gamma   90.00
#
_symmetry.space_group_name_H-M   'P 1'
#
loop_
_entity.id
_entity.type
_entity.pdbx_description
1 polymer ?
#
loop_
_entity_poly.entity_id
_entity_poly.type
_entity_poly.pdbx_seq_one_letter_code
_entity_poly.pdbx_strand_id
1 'polypeptide(L)'
;PMTYMNNSGECIREVMDYYKADIDDLIVIFDDISLEPGRLRLRPKGSAGGHNGIKSIIAHLGSDKFKRIKYGVGDKPKGWDLADWVLGKFPAELYPALREGNKRACEAVECIISEGIESGMNKFNG
;
A
#
# COMPACT_ATOMS: atom_id res chain seq x y z
N PRO A 1 3.36 11.55 0.84
CA PRO A 1 3.42 12.38 2.05
C PRO A 1 4.77 13.06 2.21
N MET A 2 4.77 14.21 2.82
CA MET A 2 6.01 14.98 3.06
C MET A 2 6.68 14.60 4.38
N THR A 3 6.12 13.65 5.10
CA THR A 3 6.68 13.11 6.35
C THR A 3 7.39 11.78 6.09
N TYR A 4 8.23 11.37 7.02
CA TYR A 4 8.81 10.03 6.99
C TYR A 4 7.72 8.96 7.16
N MET A 5 8.02 7.74 6.73
CA MET A 5 7.05 6.64 6.74
C MET A 5 6.38 6.43 8.10
N ASN A 6 7.14 6.49 9.19
CA ASN A 6 6.59 6.31 10.54
C ASN A 6 5.74 7.48 11.02
N ASN A 7 5.71 8.59 10.28
CA ASN A 7 4.84 9.74 10.53
C ASN A 7 3.71 9.87 9.49
N SER A 8 3.50 8.85 8.68
CA SER A 8 2.48 8.87 7.61
C SER A 8 1.08 9.13 8.15
N GLY A 9 0.75 8.61 9.33
CA GLY A 9 -0.57 8.80 9.92
C GLY A 9 -0.88 10.25 10.24
N GLU A 10 0.11 11.01 10.71
CA GLU A 10 -0.06 12.43 10.98
C GLU A 10 -0.42 13.19 9.71
N CYS A 11 0.33 12.95 8.64
CA CYS A 11 0.08 13.59 7.34
C CYS A 11 -1.29 13.24 6.79
N ILE A 12 -1.66 11.96 6.82
CA ILE A 12 -2.95 11.49 6.33
C ILE A 12 -4.10 12.09 7.16
N ARG A 13 -3.94 12.16 8.49
CA ARG A 13 -4.95 12.75 9.37
C ARG A 13 -5.20 14.21 9.01
N GLU A 14 -4.14 14.98 8.79
CA GLU A 14 -4.25 16.39 8.41
C GLU A 14 -4.98 16.57 7.07
N VAL A 15 -4.61 15.77 6.06
CA VAL A 15 -5.24 15.83 4.73
C VAL A 15 -6.72 15.46 4.81
N MET A 16 -7.04 14.39 5.53
CA MET A 16 -8.42 13.94 5.68
C MET A 16 -9.28 14.99 6.41
N ASP A 17 -8.73 15.62 7.44
CA ASP A 17 -9.44 16.67 8.17
C ASP A 17 -9.67 17.90 7.28
N TYR A 18 -8.67 18.27 6.49
CA TYR A 18 -8.78 19.43 5.58
C TYR A 18 -9.91 19.24 4.55
N TYR A 19 -9.99 18.04 3.94
CA TYR A 19 -11.01 17.73 2.94
C TYR A 19 -12.29 17.15 3.54
N LYS A 20 -12.36 16.98 4.84
CA LYS A 20 -13.48 16.34 5.55
C LYS A 20 -13.79 14.95 4.99
N ALA A 21 -12.72 14.22 4.64
CA ALA A 21 -12.85 12.87 4.11
C ALA A 21 -13.09 11.87 5.24
N ASP A 22 -13.85 10.83 4.93
CA ASP A 22 -14.13 9.73 5.84
C ASP A 22 -13.08 8.63 5.65
N ILE A 23 -12.90 7.76 6.65
CA ILE A 23 -11.99 6.62 6.55
C ILE A 23 -12.38 5.69 5.39
N ASP A 24 -13.67 5.61 5.06
CA ASP A 24 -14.15 4.83 3.92
C ASP A 24 -13.67 5.37 2.57
N ASP A 25 -13.26 6.63 2.52
CA ASP A 25 -12.73 7.26 1.30
C ASP A 25 -11.23 6.99 1.11
N LEU A 26 -10.58 6.39 2.11
CA LEU A 26 -9.13 6.21 2.11
C LEU A 26 -8.75 4.89 1.44
N ILE A 27 -7.80 4.98 0.52
CA ILE A 27 -7.12 3.81 -0.06
C ILE A 27 -5.63 4.02 0.15
N VAL A 28 -4.98 3.10 0.85
CA VAL A 28 -3.54 3.18 1.12
C VAL A 28 -2.83 2.10 0.32
N ILE A 29 -1.83 2.49 -0.45
CA ILE A 29 -0.97 1.56 -1.18
C ILE A 29 0.38 1.51 -0.45
N PHE A 30 0.84 0.32 -0.12
CA PHE A 30 2.11 0.17 0.58
C PHE A 30 2.82 -1.13 0.16
N ASP A 31 4.13 -1.13 0.33
CA ASP A 31 5.00 -2.24 -0.04
C ASP A 31 4.80 -3.45 0.87
N ASP A 32 4.94 -4.64 0.28
CA ASP A 32 4.88 -5.91 1.01
C ASP A 32 5.98 -6.84 0.49
N ILE A 33 6.93 -7.17 1.36
CA ILE A 33 8.05 -8.05 1.00
C ILE A 33 7.64 -9.52 0.92
N SER A 34 6.47 -9.89 1.41
CA SER A 34 5.97 -11.27 1.36
C SER A 34 5.27 -11.60 0.05
N LEU A 35 5.02 -10.61 -0.80
CA LEU A 35 4.42 -10.80 -2.12
C LEU A 35 5.48 -10.65 -3.21
N GLU A 36 5.37 -11.44 -4.27
CA GLU A 36 6.26 -11.35 -5.41
C GLU A 36 6.21 -9.96 -6.05
N PRO A 37 7.32 -9.49 -6.68
CA PRO A 37 7.36 -8.16 -7.29
C PRO A 37 6.22 -7.94 -8.27
N GLY A 38 5.50 -6.83 -8.08
CA GLY A 38 4.38 -6.43 -8.92
C GLY A 38 3.05 -7.11 -8.59
N ARG A 39 3.04 -8.05 -7.66
CA ARG A 39 1.80 -8.70 -7.25
C ARG A 39 1.01 -7.80 -6.30
N LEU A 40 -0.31 -7.79 -6.44
CA LEU A 40 -1.19 -6.99 -5.59
C LEU A 40 -2.01 -7.85 -4.65
N ARG A 41 -2.30 -7.29 -3.49
CA ARG A 41 -3.25 -7.88 -2.55
C ARG A 41 -4.12 -6.77 -1.97
N LEU A 42 -5.41 -6.80 -2.30
CA LEU A 42 -6.38 -5.82 -1.83
C LEU A 42 -7.10 -6.36 -0.60
N ARG A 43 -7.30 -5.50 0.39
CA ARG A 43 -8.02 -5.84 1.62
C ARG A 43 -8.85 -4.64 2.08
N PRO A 44 -10.05 -4.88 2.67
CA PRO A 44 -10.87 -3.78 3.21
C PRO A 44 -10.41 -3.32 4.60
N LYS A 45 -9.62 -4.13 5.30
CA LYS A 45 -9.14 -3.85 6.66
C LYS A 45 -7.96 -4.76 6.97
N GLY A 46 -7.29 -4.52 8.08
CA GLY A 46 -6.25 -5.41 8.57
C GLY A 46 -5.23 -4.71 9.45
N SER A 47 -4.39 -5.51 10.12
CA SER A 47 -3.32 -5.02 10.98
C SER A 47 -2.17 -4.44 10.16
N ALA A 48 -1.23 -3.81 10.86
CA ALA A 48 -0.05 -3.22 10.24
C ALA A 48 0.96 -4.28 9.74
N GLY A 49 0.95 -5.48 10.32
CA GLY A 49 1.87 -6.54 9.94
C GLY A 49 3.35 -6.16 10.03
N GLY A 50 3.71 -5.27 10.94
CA GLY A 50 5.07 -4.77 11.09
C GLY A 50 5.41 -3.54 10.24
N HIS A 51 4.54 -3.11 9.34
CA HIS A 51 4.78 -1.93 8.50
C HIS A 51 4.58 -0.65 9.33
N ASN A 52 5.65 0.13 9.49
CA ASN A 52 5.62 1.32 10.36
C ASN A 52 4.67 2.41 9.88
N GLY A 53 4.58 2.62 8.57
CA GLY A 53 3.64 3.59 8.01
C GLY A 53 2.19 3.22 8.33
N ILE A 54 1.84 1.95 8.19
CA ILE A 54 0.49 1.48 8.50
C ILE A 54 0.20 1.55 9.99
N LYS A 55 1.18 1.24 10.85
CA LYS A 55 1.03 1.42 12.30
C LYS A 55 0.70 2.88 12.64
N SER A 56 1.40 3.81 12.01
CA SER A 56 1.18 5.25 12.21
C SER A 56 -0.23 5.66 11.77
N ILE A 57 -0.69 5.18 10.62
CA ILE A 57 -2.02 5.48 10.11
C ILE A 57 -3.10 4.96 11.07
N ILE A 58 -2.97 3.70 11.49
CA ILE A 58 -3.93 3.11 12.44
C ILE A 58 -3.98 3.91 13.74
N ALA A 59 -2.82 4.29 14.27
CA ALA A 59 -2.75 5.05 15.52
C ALA A 59 -3.43 6.42 15.39
N HIS A 60 -3.21 7.12 14.29
CA HIS A 60 -3.78 8.47 14.09
C HIS A 60 -5.25 8.45 13.72
N LEU A 61 -5.71 7.44 12.98
CA LEU A 61 -7.12 7.33 12.60
C LEU A 61 -7.97 6.61 13.64
N GLY A 62 -7.34 5.88 14.57
CA GLY A 62 -8.05 5.11 15.58
C GLY A 62 -8.77 3.89 15.05
N SER A 63 -8.45 3.44 13.84
CA SER A 63 -9.09 2.28 13.22
C SER A 63 -8.18 1.64 12.17
N ASP A 64 -8.28 0.33 12.02
CA ASP A 64 -7.63 -0.42 10.95
C ASP A 64 -8.56 -0.72 9.77
N LYS A 65 -9.77 -0.14 9.77
CA LYS A 65 -10.83 -0.43 8.80
C LYS A 65 -10.80 0.55 7.64
N PHE A 66 -9.68 0.58 6.92
CA PHE A 66 -9.55 1.34 5.68
C PHE A 66 -9.05 0.41 4.58
N LYS A 67 -9.43 0.73 3.34
CA LYS A 67 -9.04 -0.06 2.17
C LYS A 67 -7.54 0.07 1.94
N ARG A 68 -6.90 -1.03 1.57
CA ARG A 68 -5.48 -1.04 1.30
C ARG A 68 -5.14 -1.92 0.12
N ILE A 69 -4.08 -1.54 -0.57
CA ILE A 69 -3.47 -2.34 -1.62
C ILE A 69 -2.04 -2.65 -1.18
N LYS A 70 -1.78 -3.92 -0.92
CA LYS A 70 -0.42 -4.40 -0.68
C LYS A 70 0.25 -4.58 -2.02
N TYR A 71 1.38 -3.91 -2.21
CA TYR A 71 2.14 -3.95 -3.45
C TYR A 71 3.39 -4.81 -3.25
N GLY A 72 3.48 -5.92 -3.96
CA GLY A 72 4.59 -6.84 -3.81
C GLY A 72 5.89 -6.24 -4.32
N VAL A 73 6.92 -6.30 -3.48
CA VAL A 73 8.28 -5.91 -3.86
C VAL A 73 9.25 -7.08 -3.71
N GLY A 74 8.77 -8.22 -3.22
CA GLY A 74 9.58 -9.39 -2.96
C GLY A 74 10.46 -9.25 -1.74
N ASP A 75 10.95 -10.37 -1.24
CA ASP A 75 11.88 -10.36 -0.12
C ASP A 75 13.24 -9.82 -0.58
N LYS A 76 13.92 -9.12 0.31
CA LYS A 76 15.23 -8.57 -0.02
C LYS A 76 16.23 -9.69 -0.28
N PRO A 77 17.15 -9.52 -1.25
CA PRO A 77 18.24 -10.48 -1.42
C PRO A 77 19.10 -10.57 -0.16
N LYS A 78 19.70 -11.74 0.05
CA LYS A 78 20.60 -11.96 1.18
C LYS A 78 21.72 -10.91 1.17
N GLY A 79 21.92 -10.27 2.32
CA GLY A 79 22.95 -9.23 2.46
C GLY A 79 22.50 -7.82 2.11
N TRP A 80 21.28 -7.66 1.58
CA TRP A 80 20.73 -6.33 1.31
C TRP A 80 20.12 -5.72 2.57
N ASP A 81 20.23 -4.41 2.68
CA ASP A 81 19.49 -3.67 3.69
C ASP A 81 18.03 -3.56 3.28
N LEU A 82 17.11 -3.81 4.23
CA LEU A 82 15.66 -3.75 3.95
C LEU A 82 15.26 -2.35 3.47
N ALA A 83 15.80 -1.30 4.07
CA ALA A 83 15.48 0.07 3.67
C ALA A 83 15.88 0.34 2.21
N ASP A 84 17.05 -0.13 1.79
CA ASP A 84 17.48 0.02 0.39
C ASP A 84 16.55 -0.74 -0.55
N TRP A 85 16.08 -1.90 -0.16
CA TRP A 85 15.15 -2.69 -0.98
C TRP A 85 13.82 -1.98 -1.16
N VAL A 86 13.17 -1.55 -0.07
CA VAL A 86 11.85 -0.91 -0.13
C VAL A 86 11.91 0.54 -0.64
N LEU A 87 13.07 1.17 -0.65
CA LEU A 87 13.25 2.51 -1.23
C LEU A 87 13.49 2.49 -2.74
N GLY A 88 13.33 1.35 -3.38
CA GLY A 88 13.31 1.25 -4.84
C GLY A 88 14.66 1.03 -5.50
N LYS A 89 15.66 0.57 -4.76
CA LYS A 89 16.96 0.20 -5.35
C LYS A 89 16.93 -1.23 -5.87
N PHE A 90 15.96 -1.52 -6.74
CA PHE A 90 15.74 -2.86 -7.25
C PHE A 90 16.69 -3.20 -8.40
N PRO A 91 17.07 -4.49 -8.53
CA PRO A 91 17.77 -4.94 -9.74
C PRO A 91 16.93 -4.70 -10.99
N ALA A 92 17.59 -4.42 -12.11
CA ALA A 92 16.91 -4.10 -13.37
C ALA A 92 16.00 -5.23 -13.86
N GLU A 93 16.30 -6.48 -13.50
CA GLU A 93 15.49 -7.64 -13.87
C GLU A 93 14.05 -7.58 -13.34
N LEU A 94 13.82 -6.82 -12.25
CA LEU A 94 12.50 -6.68 -11.66
C LEU A 94 11.67 -5.57 -12.29
N TYR A 95 12.28 -4.69 -13.10
CA TYR A 95 11.57 -3.55 -13.67
C TYR A 95 10.34 -3.92 -14.52
N PRO A 96 10.37 -4.97 -15.36
CA PRO A 96 9.17 -5.35 -16.09
C PRO A 96 8.01 -5.73 -15.19
N ALA A 97 8.26 -6.52 -14.14
CA ALA A 97 7.23 -6.92 -13.18
C ALA A 97 6.70 -5.72 -12.40
N LEU A 98 7.57 -4.82 -11.99
CA LEU A 98 7.17 -3.62 -11.25
C LEU A 98 6.39 -2.64 -12.13
N ARG A 99 6.74 -2.50 -13.40
CA ARG A 99 5.97 -1.67 -14.33
C ARG A 99 4.55 -2.22 -14.52
N GLU A 100 4.43 -3.52 -14.70
CA GLU A 100 3.10 -4.15 -14.81
C GLU A 100 2.33 -4.02 -13.50
N GLY A 101 2.99 -4.17 -12.36
CA GLY A 101 2.40 -3.97 -11.05
C GLY A 101 1.89 -2.54 -10.85
N ASN A 102 2.65 -1.55 -11.28
CA ASN A 102 2.23 -0.14 -11.22
C ASN A 102 0.96 0.10 -12.03
N LYS A 103 0.91 -0.44 -13.24
CA LYS A 103 -0.26 -0.35 -14.12
C LYS A 103 -1.48 -1.00 -13.44
N ARG A 104 -1.30 -2.21 -12.93
CA ARG A 104 -2.37 -2.93 -12.26
C ARG A 104 -2.83 -2.24 -10.98
N ALA A 105 -1.92 -1.61 -10.24
CA ALA A 105 -2.27 -0.85 -9.05
C ALA A 105 -3.18 0.35 -9.40
N CYS A 106 -2.88 1.06 -10.47
CA CYS A 106 -3.74 2.15 -10.94
C CYS A 106 -5.12 1.63 -11.35
N GLU A 107 -5.17 0.53 -12.07
CA GLU A 107 -6.43 -0.11 -12.46
C GLU A 107 -7.23 -0.57 -11.23
N ALA A 108 -6.52 -1.08 -10.21
CA ALA A 108 -7.16 -1.52 -8.97
C ALA A 108 -7.80 -0.34 -8.23
N VAL A 109 -7.11 0.80 -8.13
CA VAL A 109 -7.67 2.00 -7.51
C VAL A 109 -8.94 2.44 -8.25
N GLU A 110 -8.88 2.51 -9.57
CA GLU A 110 -10.05 2.86 -10.37
C GLU A 110 -11.21 1.89 -10.14
N CYS A 111 -10.92 0.61 -10.08
CA CYS A 111 -11.93 -0.43 -9.82
C CYS A 111 -12.56 -0.26 -8.44
N ILE A 112 -11.76 -0.01 -7.41
CA ILE A 112 -12.28 0.20 -6.05
C ILE A 112 -13.21 1.41 -6.02
N ILE A 113 -12.81 2.50 -6.68
CA ILE A 113 -13.62 3.73 -6.71
C ILE A 113 -14.95 3.51 -7.43
N SER A 114 -14.93 2.82 -8.57
CA SER A 114 -16.13 2.66 -9.41
C SER A 114 -17.01 1.47 -9.04
N GLU A 115 -16.42 0.38 -8.53
CA GLU A 115 -17.14 -0.88 -8.30
C GLU A 115 -17.08 -1.38 -6.85
N GLY A 116 -16.18 -0.84 -6.02
CA GLY A 116 -15.99 -1.25 -4.63
C GLY A 116 -14.86 -2.23 -4.42
N ILE A 117 -14.50 -2.41 -3.14
CA ILE A 117 -13.35 -3.24 -2.74
C ILE A 117 -13.54 -4.72 -3.07
N GLU A 118 -14.75 -5.25 -2.97
CA GLU A 118 -14.99 -6.66 -3.26
C GLU A 118 -14.73 -7.00 -4.73
N SER A 119 -15.18 -6.14 -5.64
CA SER A 119 -14.89 -6.31 -7.06
C SER A 119 -13.39 -6.22 -7.32
N GLY A 120 -12.71 -5.27 -6.69
CA GLY A 120 -11.26 -5.15 -6.78
C GLY A 120 -10.55 -6.40 -6.30
N MET A 121 -10.96 -6.95 -5.17
CA MET A 121 -10.38 -8.18 -4.64
C MET A 121 -10.54 -9.35 -5.62
N ASN A 122 -11.72 -9.48 -6.22
CA ASN A 122 -11.99 -10.55 -7.19
C ASN A 122 -11.13 -10.43 -8.44
N LYS A 123 -10.88 -9.20 -8.90
CA LYS A 123 -10.13 -8.96 -10.13
C LYS A 123 -8.61 -8.97 -9.96
N PHE A 124 -8.11 -8.55 -8.79
CA PHE A 124 -6.68 -8.28 -8.62
C PHE A 124 -5.96 -9.18 -7.62
N ASN A 125 -6.66 -9.91 -6.75
CA ASN A 125 -6.02 -10.79 -5.75
C ASN A 125 -5.62 -12.16 -6.30
N GLY A 126 -6.08 -12.52 -7.45
CA GLY A 126 -5.87 -13.84 -8.05
C GLY A 126 -4.48 -14.14 -8.55
#